data_9b1e28ec892cff0986e3e6df0ffe4c84
#
_entry.id   9b1e28ec892cff0986e3e6df0ffe4c84
#
_cell.length_a   1.000
_cell.length_b   1.000
_cell.length_c   1.000
_cell.angle_alpha   90.00
_cell.angle_beta   90.00
_cell.angle_gamma   90.00
#
_symmetry.space_group_name_H-M   'P 1'
#
loop_
_entity.id
_entity.type
_entity.pdbx_description
1 polymer ?
#
loop_
_entity_poly.entity_id
_entity_poly.type
_entity_poly.pdbx_seq_one_letter_code
_entity_poly.pdbx_strand_id
1 'polypeptide(L)'
;TILVNGKTVKNSYTLKQDDVITIGEYVEEEMNIEPENIPLDIVYEDDDVIVVNKPNGMVVHPAVGNNHGTLVNALAHYLGLSQGPDAEDERMGILVHRIDKNTSGLLVVAKNDEAQLHLAKQFFYHTIERKYVAIVWGNVKDDEGTITGNIARDPNDRLRFKVFPEGDIGKHAVTHYKVLERFGYVTLVECKLETGRTHQIRVQFSTRGWPL
;
A
#
# COMPACT_ATOMS: atom_id res chain seq x y z
N THR A 1 -2.66 26.29 3.98
CA THR A 1 -2.62 26.64 5.42
C THR A 1 -4.02 26.96 5.90
N ILE A 2 -4.47 26.37 7.03
CA ILE A 2 -5.76 26.70 7.65
C ILE A 2 -5.50 27.60 8.85
N LEU A 3 -6.17 28.75 8.89
CA LEU A 3 -6.13 29.69 10.00
C LEU A 3 -7.51 29.76 10.66
N VAL A 4 -7.54 29.91 11.97
CA VAL A 4 -8.75 30.21 12.72
C VAL A 4 -8.54 31.59 13.37
N ASN A 5 -9.43 32.52 13.07
CA ASN A 5 -9.32 33.92 13.50
C ASN A 5 -7.95 34.53 13.14
N GLY A 6 -7.44 34.23 11.94
CA GLY A 6 -6.17 34.71 11.42
C GLY A 6 -4.91 34.11 12.06
N LYS A 7 -5.04 33.03 12.89
CA LYS A 7 -3.92 32.34 13.55
C LYS A 7 -3.87 30.86 13.22
N THR A 8 -2.66 30.33 13.13
CA THR A 8 -2.47 28.88 13.05
C THR A 8 -2.90 28.19 14.34
N VAL A 9 -3.65 27.09 14.22
CA VAL A 9 -4.12 26.30 15.35
C VAL A 9 -3.63 24.86 15.26
N LYS A 10 -3.62 24.16 16.38
CA LYS A 10 -3.29 22.73 16.40
C LYS A 10 -4.39 21.91 15.71
N ASN A 11 -4.03 20.77 15.10
CA ASN A 11 -5.01 19.85 14.47
C ASN A 11 -6.12 19.37 15.43
N SER A 12 -5.89 19.46 16.74
CA SER A 12 -6.86 19.11 17.78
C SER A 12 -7.70 20.31 18.25
N TYR A 13 -7.61 21.47 17.60
CA TYR A 13 -8.42 22.63 17.97
C TYR A 13 -9.89 22.35 17.71
N THR A 14 -10.73 22.55 18.73
CA THR A 14 -12.18 22.42 18.61
C THR A 14 -12.75 23.78 18.23
N LEU A 15 -13.39 23.86 17.08
CA LEU A 15 -14.02 25.08 16.59
C LEU A 15 -15.10 25.56 17.57
N LYS A 16 -15.15 26.87 17.79
CA LYS A 16 -16.17 27.55 18.60
C LYS A 16 -17.16 28.25 17.67
N GLN A 17 -18.32 28.56 18.22
CA GLN A 17 -19.28 29.42 17.52
C GLN A 17 -18.60 30.77 17.25
N ASP A 18 -18.80 31.34 16.05
CA ASP A 18 -18.21 32.58 15.55
C ASP A 18 -16.71 32.53 15.18
N ASP A 19 -16.07 31.34 15.18
CA ASP A 19 -14.72 31.23 14.64
C ASP A 19 -14.72 31.44 13.13
N VAL A 20 -13.84 32.35 12.66
CA VAL A 20 -13.62 32.57 11.23
C VAL A 20 -12.50 31.68 10.74
N ILE A 21 -12.85 30.76 9.82
CA ILE A 21 -11.90 29.85 9.20
C ILE A 21 -11.41 30.47 7.89
N THR A 22 -10.12 30.73 7.78
CA THR A 22 -9.48 31.14 6.54
C THR A 22 -8.69 29.97 5.98
N ILE A 23 -9.04 29.54 4.77
CA ILE A 23 -8.28 28.54 4.03
C ILE A 23 -7.41 29.31 3.05
N GLY A 24 -6.09 29.30 3.28
CA GLY A 24 -5.13 29.84 2.32
C GLY A 24 -5.05 28.97 1.08
N GLU A 25 -4.51 29.51 0.00
CA GLU A 25 -4.24 28.72 -1.20
C GLU A 25 -3.48 27.44 -0.81
N TYR A 26 -4.06 26.31 -1.15
CA TYR A 26 -3.38 25.03 -1.08
C TYR A 26 -2.53 24.94 -2.35
N VAL A 27 -1.26 25.25 -2.22
CA VAL A 27 -0.28 24.84 -3.21
C VAL A 27 -0.08 23.35 -2.94
N GLU A 28 -0.63 22.51 -3.79
CA GLU A 28 -0.24 21.11 -3.86
C GLU A 28 1.29 21.12 -4.08
N GLU A 29 2.06 20.66 -3.11
CA GLU A 29 3.44 20.29 -3.38
C GLU A 29 3.35 19.14 -4.37
N GLU A 30 3.51 19.43 -5.65
CA GLU A 30 3.67 18.42 -6.68
C GLU A 30 4.78 17.49 -6.21
N MET A 31 4.42 16.24 -5.96
CA MET A 31 5.42 15.22 -5.65
C MET A 31 6.26 15.03 -6.92
N ASN A 32 7.36 15.77 -6.98
CA ASN A 32 8.31 15.68 -8.08
C ASN A 32 8.98 14.30 -8.01
N ILE A 33 8.52 13.35 -8.84
CA ILE A 33 9.13 12.02 -8.91
C ILE A 33 10.27 12.07 -9.89
N GLU A 34 11.49 12.11 -9.38
CA GLU A 34 12.69 12.10 -10.19
C GLU A 34 12.87 10.70 -10.84
N PRO A 35 12.97 10.61 -12.17
CA PRO A 35 13.31 9.36 -12.85
C PRO A 35 14.70 8.89 -12.46
N GLU A 36 14.80 7.64 -12.01
CA GLU A 36 16.07 7.03 -11.62
C GLU A 36 16.35 5.76 -12.43
N ASN A 37 17.56 5.63 -12.96
CA ASN A 37 17.98 4.45 -13.70
C ASN A 37 18.25 3.27 -12.75
N ILE A 38 17.17 2.68 -12.25
CA ILE A 38 17.19 1.50 -11.38
C ILE A 38 16.74 0.29 -12.21
N PRO A 39 17.51 -0.80 -12.24
CA PRO A 39 17.11 -2.01 -12.96
C PRO A 39 15.77 -2.56 -12.47
N LEU A 40 14.88 -2.90 -13.40
CA LEU A 40 13.59 -3.54 -13.14
C LEU A 40 13.64 -4.99 -13.62
N ASP A 41 13.15 -5.90 -12.78
CA ASP A 41 12.89 -7.30 -13.16
C ASP A 41 11.49 -7.39 -13.77
N ILE A 42 11.38 -7.20 -15.08
CA ILE A 42 10.12 -7.22 -15.83
C ILE A 42 9.81 -8.65 -16.23
N VAL A 43 8.73 -9.18 -15.69
CA VAL A 43 8.27 -10.57 -15.91
C VAL A 43 7.34 -10.68 -17.13
N TYR A 44 6.58 -9.61 -17.40
CA TYR A 44 5.69 -9.50 -18.53
C TYR A 44 5.51 -8.04 -18.93
N GLU A 45 5.37 -7.79 -20.21
CA GLU A 45 5.04 -6.47 -20.75
C GLU A 45 4.30 -6.62 -22.07
N ASP A 46 3.28 -5.77 -22.27
CA ASP A 46 2.59 -5.53 -23.53
C ASP A 46 2.33 -4.02 -23.72
N ASP A 47 1.42 -3.66 -24.59
CA ASP A 47 1.08 -2.24 -24.86
C ASP A 47 0.32 -1.58 -23.70
N ASP A 48 -0.34 -2.37 -22.83
CA ASP A 48 -1.25 -1.90 -21.79
C ASP A 48 -0.67 -2.01 -20.38
N VAL A 49 0.13 -3.04 -20.11
CA VAL A 49 0.61 -3.33 -18.76
C VAL A 49 2.07 -3.75 -18.70
N ILE A 50 2.68 -3.50 -17.55
CA ILE A 50 3.96 -4.08 -17.13
C ILE A 50 3.73 -4.87 -15.85
N VAL A 51 4.29 -6.07 -15.76
CA VAL A 51 4.36 -6.85 -14.51
C VAL A 51 5.81 -6.88 -14.05
N VAL A 52 6.05 -6.26 -12.89
CA VAL A 52 7.38 -6.16 -12.30
C VAL A 52 7.49 -7.09 -11.09
N ASN A 53 8.58 -7.84 -11.01
CA ASN A 53 8.95 -8.57 -9.79
C ASN A 53 9.75 -7.63 -8.87
N LYS A 54 9.06 -7.00 -7.92
CA LYS A 54 9.70 -6.06 -6.99
C LYS A 54 10.65 -6.79 -6.03
N PRO A 55 11.90 -6.36 -5.88
CA PRO A 55 12.80 -6.92 -4.89
C PRO A 55 12.38 -6.57 -3.46
N ASN A 56 12.82 -7.37 -2.51
CA ASN A 56 12.76 -7.04 -1.09
C ASN A 56 13.57 -5.74 -0.81
N GLY A 57 13.09 -4.92 0.10
CA GLY A 57 13.76 -3.68 0.51
C GLY A 57 13.40 -2.45 -0.33
N MET A 58 12.79 -2.61 -1.51
CA MET A 58 12.34 -1.51 -2.36
C MET A 58 10.97 -1.01 -1.93
N VAL A 59 10.84 0.31 -1.74
CA VAL A 59 9.55 0.98 -1.52
C VAL A 59 8.85 1.17 -2.87
N VAL A 60 7.53 1.02 -2.91
CA VAL A 60 6.78 1.19 -4.16
C VAL A 60 6.64 2.65 -4.54
N HIS A 61 6.21 3.51 -3.63
CA HIS A 61 5.93 4.93 -3.88
C HIS A 61 6.72 5.82 -2.92
N PRO A 62 7.25 6.97 -3.36
CA PRO A 62 7.91 7.92 -2.48
C PRO A 62 7.05 8.26 -1.26
N ALA A 63 7.70 8.37 -0.12
CA ALA A 63 7.09 8.72 1.15
C ALA A 63 8.12 9.43 2.04
N VAL A 64 7.68 10.07 3.11
CA VAL A 64 8.57 10.72 4.07
C VAL A 64 9.70 9.77 4.50
N GLY A 65 10.94 10.17 4.24
CA GLY A 65 12.15 9.38 4.50
C GLY A 65 12.53 8.35 3.42
N ASN A 66 11.78 8.28 2.31
CA ASN A 66 12.09 7.43 1.16
C ASN A 66 11.66 8.14 -0.14
N ASN A 67 12.31 9.25 -0.47
CA ASN A 67 11.95 10.06 -1.63
C ASN A 67 12.58 9.54 -2.94
N HIS A 68 13.62 8.71 -2.82
CA HIS A 68 14.42 8.17 -3.92
C HIS A 68 14.52 6.64 -3.82
N GLY A 69 14.96 6.00 -4.89
CA GLY A 69 15.18 4.55 -4.93
C GLY A 69 13.88 3.74 -4.89
N THR A 70 12.74 4.33 -5.27
CA THR A 70 11.45 3.65 -5.25
C THR A 70 11.13 3.00 -6.59
N LEU A 71 10.16 2.08 -6.60
CA LEU A 71 9.67 1.47 -7.83
C LEU A 71 9.15 2.54 -8.81
N VAL A 72 8.49 3.58 -8.30
CA VAL A 72 7.97 4.68 -9.13
C VAL A 72 9.09 5.47 -9.78
N ASN A 73 10.21 5.76 -9.09
CA ASN A 73 11.38 6.41 -9.70
C ASN A 73 11.95 5.57 -10.84
N ALA A 74 12.06 4.24 -10.66
CA ALA A 74 12.54 3.31 -11.68
C ALA A 74 11.59 3.23 -12.88
N LEU A 75 10.27 3.17 -12.64
CA LEU A 75 9.25 3.15 -13.69
C LEU A 75 9.22 4.46 -14.48
N ALA A 76 9.36 5.60 -13.80
CA ALA A 76 9.45 6.91 -14.46
C ALA A 76 10.60 6.95 -15.46
N HIS A 77 11.77 6.45 -15.07
CA HIS A 77 12.93 6.34 -15.99
C HIS A 77 12.66 5.35 -17.13
N TYR A 78 12.15 4.16 -16.81
CA TYR A 78 11.91 3.10 -17.80
C TYR A 78 10.91 3.53 -18.87
N LEU A 79 9.83 4.20 -18.47
CA LEU A 79 8.78 4.67 -19.37
C LEU A 79 9.11 6.01 -20.05
N GLY A 80 10.28 6.61 -19.75
CA GLY A 80 10.70 7.88 -20.33
C GLY A 80 9.79 9.05 -19.91
N LEU A 81 9.23 9.00 -18.71
CA LEU A 81 8.39 10.08 -18.19
C LEU A 81 9.28 11.28 -17.91
N SER A 82 9.06 12.39 -18.63
CA SER A 82 9.79 13.62 -18.44
C SER A 82 9.23 14.43 -17.27
N GLN A 83 10.13 15.10 -16.54
CA GLN A 83 9.75 16.10 -15.55
C GLN A 83 9.80 17.49 -16.18
N GLY A 84 8.82 18.32 -15.88
CA GLY A 84 8.79 19.73 -16.22
C GLY A 84 7.44 20.36 -15.97
N PRO A 85 7.36 21.67 -15.81
CA PRO A 85 6.09 22.39 -15.63
C PRO A 85 5.14 22.24 -16.83
N ASP A 86 5.65 21.74 -17.97
CA ASP A 86 4.89 21.45 -19.19
C ASP A 86 4.66 19.93 -19.37
N ALA A 87 5.03 19.10 -18.40
CA ALA A 87 4.72 17.68 -18.43
C ALA A 87 3.24 17.50 -18.08
N GLU A 88 2.38 17.56 -19.10
CA GLU A 88 0.98 17.10 -19.05
C GLU A 88 0.88 15.59 -18.76
N ASP A 89 1.91 15.03 -18.11
CA ASP A 89 2.01 13.61 -17.89
C ASP A 89 1.29 13.22 -16.61
N GLU A 90 -0.07 13.18 -16.71
CA GLU A 90 -0.97 12.57 -15.73
C GLU A 90 -0.67 11.08 -15.47
N ARG A 91 0.34 10.51 -16.14
CA ARG A 91 0.76 9.09 -16.06
C ARG A 91 1.32 8.66 -14.71
N MET A 92 1.32 9.54 -13.72
CA MET A 92 1.65 9.21 -12.34
C MET A 92 0.63 8.29 -11.65
N GLY A 93 -0.55 8.17 -12.24
CA GLY A 93 -1.60 7.27 -11.81
C GLY A 93 -1.42 5.78 -12.18
N ILE A 94 -0.32 5.39 -12.81
CA ILE A 94 -0.07 4.03 -13.32
C ILE A 94 -0.06 2.93 -12.27
N LEU A 95 0.15 3.28 -11.00
CA LEU A 95 0.11 2.32 -9.89
C LEU A 95 -1.30 2.12 -9.36
N VAL A 96 -1.84 0.95 -9.52
CA VAL A 96 -3.17 0.56 -9.04
C VAL A 96 -3.14 -0.18 -7.70
N HIS A 97 -1.97 -0.63 -7.27
CA HIS A 97 -1.78 -1.29 -5.97
C HIS A 97 -0.33 -1.17 -5.47
N ARG A 98 -0.11 -1.64 -4.25
CA ARG A 98 1.21 -1.65 -3.64
C ARG A 98 1.41 -2.87 -2.77
N ILE A 99 2.67 -3.27 -2.57
CA ILE A 99 3.10 -4.21 -1.55
C ILE A 99 4.11 -3.53 -0.62
N ASP A 100 4.34 -4.11 0.56
CA ASP A 100 5.22 -3.52 1.57
C ASP A 100 6.70 -3.45 1.10
N LYS A 101 7.50 -2.59 1.73
CA LYS A 101 8.93 -2.46 1.47
C LYS A 101 9.64 -3.81 1.46
N ASN A 102 9.40 -4.61 2.51
CA ASN A 102 10.06 -5.91 2.71
C ASN A 102 9.28 -7.10 2.12
N THR A 103 8.26 -6.84 1.32
CA THR A 103 7.59 -7.86 0.51
C THR A 103 8.15 -7.83 -0.90
N SER A 104 8.63 -8.96 -1.38
CA SER A 104 9.00 -9.17 -2.78
C SER A 104 7.83 -9.76 -3.57
N GLY A 105 7.91 -9.70 -4.89
CA GLY A 105 6.94 -10.33 -5.78
C GLY A 105 6.28 -9.38 -6.77
N LEU A 106 5.24 -9.87 -7.42
CA LEU A 106 4.69 -9.27 -8.61
C LEU A 106 3.80 -8.04 -8.31
N LEU A 107 4.03 -6.99 -9.07
CA LEU A 107 3.13 -5.83 -9.19
C LEU A 107 2.75 -5.65 -10.66
N VAL A 108 1.48 -5.38 -10.90
CA VAL A 108 0.99 -4.93 -12.20
C VAL A 108 0.94 -3.40 -12.23
N VAL A 109 1.42 -2.83 -13.32
CA VAL A 109 1.51 -1.39 -13.57
C VAL A 109 0.80 -1.12 -14.89
N ALA A 110 -0.06 -0.13 -14.95
CA ALA A 110 -0.71 0.30 -16.19
C ALA A 110 0.26 1.17 -17.02
N LYS A 111 0.19 1.06 -18.35
CA LYS A 111 0.97 1.92 -19.28
C LYS A 111 0.14 3.05 -19.85
N ASN A 112 -1.18 2.97 -19.72
CA ASN A 112 -2.15 3.95 -20.21
C ASN A 112 -3.36 4.05 -19.28
N ASP A 113 -4.19 5.09 -19.46
CA ASP A 113 -5.32 5.40 -18.60
C ASP A 113 -6.42 4.34 -18.68
N GLU A 114 -6.65 3.73 -19.85
CA GLU A 114 -7.65 2.69 -20.03
C GLU A 114 -7.30 1.46 -19.19
N ALA A 115 -6.08 0.98 -19.28
CA ALA A 115 -5.57 -0.11 -18.49
C ALA A 115 -5.60 0.22 -16.99
N GLN A 116 -5.24 1.45 -16.61
CA GLN A 116 -5.31 1.91 -15.23
C GLN A 116 -6.72 1.85 -14.67
N LEU A 117 -7.69 2.41 -15.41
CA LEU A 117 -9.09 2.41 -14.99
C LEU A 117 -9.64 0.99 -14.87
N HIS A 118 -9.30 0.12 -15.81
CA HIS A 118 -9.71 -1.28 -15.82
C HIS A 118 -9.13 -2.05 -14.63
N LEU A 119 -7.82 -1.92 -14.37
CA LEU A 119 -7.16 -2.54 -13.23
C LEU A 119 -7.66 -1.98 -11.90
N ALA A 120 -7.81 -0.65 -11.78
CA ALA A 120 -8.33 -0.01 -10.58
C ALA A 120 -9.73 -0.53 -10.20
N LYS A 121 -10.62 -0.75 -11.20
CA LYS A 121 -11.92 -1.39 -10.97
C LYS A 121 -11.79 -2.80 -10.41
N GLN A 122 -10.87 -3.62 -10.90
CA GLN A 122 -10.64 -4.98 -10.39
C GLN A 122 -10.17 -4.95 -8.93
N PHE A 123 -9.28 -4.01 -8.57
CA PHE A 123 -8.84 -3.83 -7.18
C PHE A 123 -9.97 -3.30 -6.29
N PHE A 124 -10.78 -2.38 -6.79
CA PHE A 124 -11.91 -1.80 -6.05
C PHE A 124 -13.01 -2.83 -5.76
N TYR A 125 -13.38 -3.64 -6.76
CA TYR A 125 -14.41 -4.68 -6.62
C TYR A 125 -13.85 -6.00 -6.08
N HIS A 126 -12.55 -6.06 -5.77
CA HIS A 126 -11.87 -7.25 -5.26
C HIS A 126 -12.01 -8.50 -6.16
N THR A 127 -12.09 -8.29 -7.47
CA THR A 127 -12.19 -9.37 -8.46
C THR A 127 -10.82 -9.93 -8.86
N ILE A 128 -9.74 -9.19 -8.58
CA ILE A 128 -8.38 -9.65 -8.84
C ILE A 128 -7.92 -10.68 -7.79
N GLU A 129 -7.35 -11.79 -8.24
CA GLU A 129 -6.76 -12.78 -7.34
C GLU A 129 -5.36 -12.37 -6.89
N ARG A 130 -5.14 -12.35 -5.59
CA ARG A 130 -3.84 -12.03 -4.98
C ARG A 130 -3.44 -13.12 -4.01
N LYS A 131 -2.34 -13.78 -4.33
CA LYS A 131 -1.75 -14.81 -3.49
C LYS A 131 -0.38 -14.39 -3.00
N TYR A 132 -0.12 -14.67 -1.75
CA TYR A 132 1.15 -14.43 -1.09
C TYR A 132 1.62 -15.70 -0.41
N VAL A 133 2.91 -15.84 -0.28
CA VAL A 133 3.53 -16.89 0.53
C VAL A 133 4.26 -16.21 1.69
N ALA A 134 4.05 -16.71 2.89
CA ALA A 134 4.67 -16.18 4.09
C ALA A 134 5.20 -17.30 4.98
N ILE A 135 6.33 -17.02 5.65
CA ILE A 135 6.83 -17.84 6.76
C ILE A 135 6.42 -17.15 8.05
N VAL A 136 5.69 -17.86 8.88
CA VAL A 136 5.23 -17.36 10.19
C VAL A 136 5.87 -18.16 11.31
N TRP A 137 6.19 -17.48 12.41
CA TRP A 137 6.67 -18.14 13.63
C TRP A 137 5.55 -18.97 14.26
N GLY A 138 5.93 -20.10 14.81
CA GLY A 138 5.02 -21.03 15.47
C GLY A 138 4.45 -22.10 14.52
N ASN A 139 3.77 -23.05 15.14
CA ASN A 139 3.14 -24.16 14.44
C ASN A 139 1.65 -23.87 14.26
N VAL A 140 1.23 -23.47 13.07
CA VAL A 140 -0.19 -23.24 12.74
C VAL A 140 -0.87 -24.60 12.71
N LYS A 141 -1.86 -24.80 13.60
CA LYS A 141 -2.48 -26.14 13.82
C LYS A 141 -3.40 -26.53 12.69
N ASP A 142 -4.27 -25.61 12.28
CA ASP A 142 -5.27 -25.87 11.24
C ASP A 142 -4.62 -25.77 9.85
N ASP A 143 -4.96 -26.71 8.96
CA ASP A 143 -4.39 -26.77 7.61
C ASP A 143 -4.82 -25.59 6.74
N GLU A 144 -5.98 -25.04 7.00
CA GLU A 144 -6.53 -23.86 6.34
C GLU A 144 -7.43 -23.06 7.28
N GLY A 145 -7.65 -21.80 6.97
CA GLY A 145 -8.53 -20.96 7.76
C GLY A 145 -8.71 -19.57 7.20
N THR A 146 -9.54 -18.79 7.88
CA THR A 146 -9.81 -17.40 7.53
C THR A 146 -9.56 -16.50 8.74
N ILE A 147 -8.81 -15.42 8.53
CA ILE A 147 -8.57 -14.41 9.54
C ILE A 147 -9.33 -13.15 9.12
N THR A 148 -10.28 -12.74 9.96
CA THR A 148 -11.07 -11.52 9.78
C THR A 148 -10.81 -10.53 10.92
N GLY A 149 -11.17 -9.29 10.69
CA GLY A 149 -11.12 -8.22 11.68
C GLY A 149 -10.83 -6.87 11.01
N ASN A 150 -11.07 -5.78 11.73
CA ASN A 150 -10.82 -4.45 11.22
C ASN A 150 -9.37 -4.04 11.50
N ILE A 151 -8.68 -3.48 10.52
CA ILE A 151 -7.30 -2.99 10.67
C ILE A 151 -7.30 -1.48 10.74
N ALA A 152 -6.70 -0.94 11.80
CA ALA A 152 -6.44 0.48 11.98
C ALA A 152 -5.08 0.72 12.64
N ARG A 153 -4.65 1.98 12.71
CA ARG A 153 -3.48 2.36 13.50
C ARG A 153 -3.75 2.12 14.98
N ASP A 154 -2.73 1.63 15.70
CA ASP A 154 -2.82 1.49 17.15
C ASP A 154 -2.93 2.89 17.78
N PRO A 155 -3.95 3.16 18.61
CA PRO A 155 -4.11 4.47 19.26
C PRO A 155 -2.95 4.80 20.21
N ASN A 156 -2.27 3.79 20.74
CA ASN A 156 -1.13 3.95 21.66
C ASN A 156 0.22 4.06 20.94
N ASP A 157 0.31 3.55 19.70
CA ASP A 157 1.53 3.62 18.87
C ASP A 157 1.15 3.84 17.40
N ARG A 158 1.20 5.09 16.97
CA ARG A 158 0.83 5.50 15.60
C ARG A 158 1.69 4.89 14.50
N LEU A 159 2.84 4.30 14.82
CA LEU A 159 3.69 3.60 13.85
C LEU A 159 3.20 2.18 13.59
N ARG A 160 2.35 1.64 14.47
CA ARG A 160 1.84 0.26 14.38
C ARG A 160 0.40 0.22 13.89
N PHE A 161 0.08 -0.90 13.27
CA PHE A 161 -1.29 -1.29 12.94
C PHE A 161 -1.73 -2.44 13.84
N LYS A 162 -3.02 -2.50 14.15
CA LYS A 162 -3.63 -3.49 15.02
C LYS A 162 -4.95 -3.97 14.43
N VAL A 163 -5.30 -5.23 14.73
CA VAL A 163 -6.63 -5.76 14.46
C VAL A 163 -7.56 -5.36 15.59
N PHE A 164 -8.68 -4.80 15.23
CA PHE A 164 -9.82 -4.52 16.10
C PHE A 164 -10.94 -5.50 15.80
N PRO A 165 -11.80 -5.84 16.79
CA PRO A 165 -13.05 -6.55 16.52
C PRO A 165 -13.88 -5.82 15.46
N GLU A 166 -14.83 -6.49 14.86
CA GLU A 166 -15.81 -5.85 13.99
C GLU A 166 -16.54 -4.74 14.74
N GLY A 167 -16.72 -3.60 14.07
CA GLY A 167 -17.29 -2.38 14.65
C GLY A 167 -16.81 -1.14 13.90
N ASP A 168 -16.88 0.03 14.53
CA ASP A 168 -16.64 1.32 13.91
C ASP A 168 -15.14 1.67 13.74
N ILE A 169 -14.23 0.92 14.37
CA ILE A 169 -12.81 1.22 14.35
C ILE A 169 -12.11 0.41 13.25
N GLY A 170 -11.47 1.11 12.31
CA GLY A 170 -10.65 0.50 11.27
C GLY A 170 -11.43 0.10 10.03
N LYS A 171 -10.72 -0.58 9.12
CA LYS A 171 -11.28 -1.04 7.85
C LYS A 171 -11.28 -2.58 7.83
N HIS A 172 -12.40 -3.14 7.44
CA HIS A 172 -12.57 -4.59 7.31
C HIS A 172 -11.46 -5.24 6.46
N ALA A 173 -10.95 -6.36 6.95
CA ALA A 173 -9.85 -7.10 6.34
C ALA A 173 -10.09 -8.61 6.45
N VAL A 174 -9.93 -9.30 5.32
CA VAL A 174 -10.12 -10.76 5.20
C VAL A 174 -8.92 -11.38 4.51
N THR A 175 -8.33 -12.38 5.15
CA THR A 175 -7.24 -13.21 4.61
C THR A 175 -7.59 -14.67 4.79
N HIS A 176 -7.67 -15.41 3.69
CA HIS A 176 -7.72 -16.87 3.73
C HIS A 176 -6.28 -17.40 3.71
N TYR A 177 -6.00 -18.41 4.52
CA TYR A 177 -4.69 -19.05 4.49
C TYR A 177 -4.81 -20.57 4.31
N LYS A 178 -3.77 -21.13 3.73
CA LYS A 178 -3.53 -22.57 3.63
C LYS A 178 -2.11 -22.88 4.05
N VAL A 179 -1.93 -23.83 4.96
CA VAL A 179 -0.62 -24.33 5.34
C VAL A 179 -0.03 -25.12 4.18
N LEU A 180 1.16 -24.73 3.75
CA LEU A 180 1.91 -25.46 2.73
C LEU A 180 2.87 -26.46 3.39
N GLU A 181 3.57 -26.04 4.45
CA GLU A 181 4.53 -26.90 5.15
C GLU A 181 4.74 -26.42 6.60
N ARG A 182 5.00 -27.37 7.51
CA ARG A 182 5.32 -27.14 8.93
C ARG A 182 6.72 -27.60 9.23
N PHE A 183 7.55 -26.71 9.75
CA PHE A 183 8.95 -26.99 10.11
C PHE A 183 9.15 -27.14 11.63
N GLY A 184 8.07 -27.30 12.39
CA GLY A 184 8.09 -27.45 13.84
C GLY A 184 8.04 -26.12 14.61
N TYR A 185 8.91 -25.16 14.29
CA TYR A 185 8.99 -23.85 14.93
C TYR A 185 8.54 -22.70 14.02
N VAL A 186 8.43 -22.94 12.72
CA VAL A 186 7.84 -22.02 11.74
C VAL A 186 6.89 -22.79 10.81
N THR A 187 5.99 -22.07 10.17
CA THR A 187 5.04 -22.61 9.22
C THR A 187 5.05 -21.79 7.92
N LEU A 188 5.13 -22.44 6.78
CA LEU A 188 4.96 -21.84 5.47
C LEU A 188 3.48 -21.83 5.13
N VAL A 189 2.93 -20.67 4.81
CA VAL A 189 1.51 -20.49 4.49
C VAL A 189 1.32 -19.77 3.16
N GLU A 190 0.35 -20.20 2.37
CA GLU A 190 -0.21 -19.42 1.27
C GLU A 190 -1.35 -18.55 1.83
N CYS A 191 -1.38 -17.28 1.45
CA CYS A 191 -2.43 -16.34 1.84
C CYS A 191 -3.15 -15.82 0.59
N LYS A 192 -4.47 -15.99 0.52
CA LYS A 192 -5.34 -15.37 -0.49
C LYS A 192 -6.08 -14.20 0.15
N LEU A 193 -5.91 -13.01 -0.44
CA LEU A 193 -6.47 -11.77 0.10
C LEU A 193 -7.78 -11.40 -0.60
N GLU A 194 -8.86 -11.17 0.17
CA GLU A 194 -10.03 -10.45 -0.33
C GLU A 194 -9.82 -8.93 -0.28
N THR A 195 -9.17 -8.45 0.76
CA THR A 195 -8.87 -7.02 0.98
C THR A 195 -7.38 -6.75 0.94
N GLY A 196 -6.97 -5.49 0.78
CA GLY A 196 -5.55 -5.10 0.72
C GLY A 196 -5.25 -3.96 1.70
N ARG A 197 -5.35 -4.21 3.02
CA ARG A 197 -5.02 -3.20 4.04
C ARG A 197 -3.52 -3.17 4.30
N THR A 198 -3.04 -2.01 4.75
CA THR A 198 -1.62 -1.84 5.11
C THR A 198 -1.19 -2.90 6.11
N HIS A 199 -0.09 -3.61 5.81
CA HIS A 199 0.48 -4.68 6.63
C HIS A 199 -0.51 -5.82 6.98
N GLN A 200 -1.54 -6.06 6.17
CA GLN A 200 -2.67 -6.94 6.50
C GLN A 200 -2.24 -8.31 7.00
N ILE A 201 -1.47 -9.06 6.20
CA ILE A 201 -1.00 -10.41 6.58
C ILE A 201 -0.20 -10.33 7.88
N ARG A 202 0.76 -9.39 7.97
CA ARG A 202 1.63 -9.22 9.14
C ARG A 202 0.84 -8.98 10.42
N VAL A 203 -0.14 -8.07 10.37
CA VAL A 203 -0.94 -7.68 11.54
C VAL A 203 -1.90 -8.80 11.95
N GLN A 204 -2.57 -9.43 10.99
CA GLN A 204 -3.53 -10.49 11.26
C GLN A 204 -2.85 -11.75 11.83
N PHE A 205 -1.76 -12.20 11.23
CA PHE A 205 -1.02 -13.37 11.75
C PHE A 205 -0.38 -13.10 13.11
N SER A 206 0.19 -11.91 13.31
CA SER A 206 0.73 -11.50 14.62
C SER A 206 -0.34 -11.53 15.72
N THR A 207 -1.57 -11.09 15.42
CA THR A 207 -2.70 -11.12 16.38
C THR A 207 -3.11 -12.55 16.75
N ARG A 208 -2.84 -13.52 15.88
CA ARG A 208 -3.07 -14.96 16.15
C ARG A 208 -1.88 -15.62 16.88
N GLY A 209 -0.83 -14.88 17.19
CA GLY A 209 0.39 -15.43 17.80
C GLY A 209 1.36 -16.07 16.80
N TRP A 210 1.19 -15.80 15.51
CA TRP A 210 2.05 -16.29 14.43
C TRP A 210 2.69 -15.12 13.66
N PRO A 211 3.60 -14.32 14.27
CA PRO A 211 4.22 -13.19 13.57
C PRO A 211 5.11 -13.66 12.40
N LEU A 212 5.28 -12.75 11.39
CA LEU A 212 6.23 -12.91 10.30
C LEU A 212 7.60 -12.41 10.71
#